data_c2ee11b9515fa87eb46bd9e03d6c0669
#
_entry.id   c2ee11b9515fa87eb46bd9e03d6c0669
#
_cell.length_a   1.000
_cell.length_b   1.000
_cell.length_c   1.000
_cell.angle_alpha   90.00
_cell.angle_beta   90.00
_cell.angle_gamma   90.00
#
_symmetry.space_group_name_H-M   'P 1'
#
loop_
_entity.id
_entity.type
_entity.pdbx_description
1 polymer ?
#
loop_
_entity_poly.entity_id
_entity_poly.type
_entity_poly.pdbx_seq_one_letter_code
_entity_poly.pdbx_strand_id
1 'polypeptide(L)'
;VTVIGARDAHGILGREVRSAANENMGRIVDAIVDREGKVRAAVIDFGGFLGVGSRKIVVDWGALRFGGVANKRDSITLELTKAQVAAAPEYKEDAPVIVLGAAGRLQPWDFDR
;
A
#
# COMPACT_ATOMS: atom_id res chain seq x y z
N VAL A 1 -27.06 9.78 11.32
CA VAL A 1 -25.66 10.27 11.30
C VAL A 1 -24.79 9.33 12.10
N THR A 2 -23.69 8.91 11.50
CA THR A 2 -22.66 8.11 12.19
C THR A 2 -21.50 9.01 12.54
N VAL A 3 -21.08 8.98 13.81
CA VAL A 3 -19.94 9.76 14.27
C VAL A 3 -18.81 8.82 14.65
N ILE A 4 -17.65 9.02 14.02
CA ILE A 4 -16.43 8.28 14.34
C ILE A 4 -15.50 9.21 15.08
N GLY A 5 -15.01 8.78 16.25
CA GLY A 5 -14.11 9.56 17.06
C GLY A 5 -12.83 9.94 16.31
N ALA A 6 -12.28 11.10 16.63
CA ALA A 6 -11.10 11.63 15.92
C ALA A 6 -9.87 10.72 15.99
N ARG A 7 -9.82 9.80 16.96
CA ARG A 7 -8.73 8.85 17.12
C ARG A 7 -9.05 7.45 16.61
N ASP A 8 -10.28 7.24 16.14
CA ASP A 8 -10.75 5.91 15.76
C ASP A 8 -10.62 5.65 14.26
N ALA A 9 -10.48 6.71 13.47
CA ALA A 9 -10.30 6.58 12.03
C ALA A 9 -9.59 7.80 11.45
N HIS A 10 -8.80 7.56 10.42
CA HIS A 10 -8.12 8.59 9.66
C HIS A 10 -8.07 8.23 8.18
N GLY A 11 -8.04 9.25 7.33
CA GLY A 11 -7.70 9.06 5.94
C GLY A 11 -6.24 8.63 5.81
N ILE A 12 -5.95 7.81 4.83
CA ILE A 12 -4.62 7.23 4.63
C ILE A 12 -3.90 7.74 3.38
N LEU A 13 -4.58 8.39 2.45
CA LEU A 13 -3.94 8.88 1.24
C LEU A 13 -2.90 9.96 1.60
N GLY A 14 -1.73 9.83 1.02
CA GLY A 14 -0.60 10.71 1.29
C GLY A 14 0.22 10.33 2.52
N ARG A 15 -0.21 9.33 3.29
CA ARG A 15 0.52 8.89 4.48
C ARG A 15 1.83 8.22 4.10
N GLU A 16 2.87 8.50 4.88
CA GLU A 16 4.16 7.87 4.75
C GLU A 16 4.10 6.41 5.13
N VAL A 17 4.81 5.59 4.37
CA VAL A 17 4.95 4.15 4.62
C VAL A 17 6.40 3.86 4.97
N ARG A 18 6.60 3.07 6.01
CA ARG A 18 7.94 2.64 6.46
C ARG A 18 8.04 1.13 6.51
N SER A 19 9.25 0.61 6.26
CA SER A 19 9.52 -0.82 6.44
C SER A 19 9.64 -1.15 7.94
N ALA A 20 9.68 -2.44 8.26
CA ALA A 20 9.95 -2.89 9.63
C ALA A 20 11.31 -2.40 10.15
N ALA A 21 12.26 -2.13 9.25
CA ALA A 21 13.57 -1.56 9.58
C ALA A 21 13.54 -0.02 9.64
N ASN A 22 12.35 0.58 9.62
CA ASN A 22 12.13 2.03 9.67
C ASN A 22 12.73 2.78 8.47
N GLU A 23 12.83 2.13 7.33
CA GLU A 23 13.24 2.77 6.08
C GLU A 23 12.04 3.43 5.40
N ASN A 24 12.25 4.58 4.76
CA ASN A 24 11.20 5.24 3.99
C ASN A 24 10.83 4.38 2.78
N MET A 25 9.57 4.01 2.70
CA MET A 25 9.02 3.18 1.62
C MET A 25 8.01 3.94 0.76
N GLY A 26 8.00 5.25 0.85
CA GLY A 26 7.13 6.08 0.02
C GLY A 26 5.83 6.48 0.69
N ARG A 27 4.80 6.74 -0.13
CA ARG A 27 3.49 7.22 0.34
C ARG A 27 2.37 6.48 -0.35
N ILE A 28 1.28 6.27 0.37
CA ILE A 28 0.06 5.72 -0.21
C ILE A 28 -0.58 6.79 -1.09
N VAL A 29 -0.79 6.46 -2.36
CA VAL A 29 -1.39 7.40 -3.33
C VAL A 29 -2.76 6.96 -3.82
N ASP A 30 -3.13 5.69 -3.61
CA ASP A 30 -4.44 5.19 -4.01
C ASP A 30 -4.79 3.93 -3.22
N ALA A 31 -6.04 3.54 -3.28
CA ALA A 31 -6.53 2.28 -2.73
C ALA A 31 -7.30 1.54 -3.82
N ILE A 32 -7.10 0.23 -3.90
CA ILE A 32 -7.76 -0.62 -4.88
C ILE A 32 -8.92 -1.33 -4.19
N VAL A 33 -10.10 -1.19 -4.78
CA VAL A 33 -11.31 -1.86 -4.29
C VAL A 33 -11.81 -2.85 -5.34
N ASP A 34 -12.46 -3.91 -4.88
CA ASP A 34 -13.07 -4.88 -5.76
C ASP A 34 -14.49 -4.42 -6.20
N ARG A 35 -15.17 -5.29 -6.94
CA ARG A 35 -16.52 -4.98 -7.44
C ARG A 35 -17.54 -4.75 -6.33
N GLU A 36 -17.28 -5.28 -5.15
CA GLU A 36 -18.17 -5.12 -3.99
C GLU A 36 -17.83 -3.86 -3.19
N GLY A 37 -16.81 -3.11 -3.62
CA GLY A 37 -16.36 -1.92 -2.93
C GLY A 37 -15.45 -2.19 -1.74
N LYS A 38 -14.98 -3.43 -1.59
CA LYS A 38 -14.10 -3.80 -0.49
C LYS A 38 -12.65 -3.45 -0.82
N VAL A 39 -11.96 -2.83 0.12
CA VAL A 39 -10.54 -2.47 -0.06
C VAL A 39 -9.69 -3.73 -0.06
N ARG A 40 -8.89 -3.90 -1.11
CA ARG A 40 -8.07 -5.10 -1.30
C ARG A 40 -6.58 -4.82 -1.33
N ALA A 41 -6.17 -3.62 -1.73
CA ALA A 41 -4.77 -3.29 -1.88
C ALA A 41 -4.56 -1.79 -1.81
N ALA A 42 -3.32 -1.38 -1.63
CA ALA A 42 -2.91 0.01 -1.72
C ALA A 42 -1.89 0.21 -2.81
N VAL A 43 -1.93 1.35 -3.47
CA VAL A 43 -0.89 1.76 -4.40
C VAL A 43 0.06 2.67 -3.65
N ILE A 44 1.34 2.32 -3.64
CA ILE A 44 2.38 3.08 -2.98
C ILE A 44 3.30 3.68 -4.02
N ASP A 45 3.52 4.98 -3.93
CA ASP A 45 4.51 5.67 -4.74
C ASP A 45 5.82 5.68 -3.96
N PHE A 46 6.79 4.95 -4.46
CA PHE A 46 8.10 4.81 -3.81
C PHE A 46 9.04 5.98 -4.15
N GLY A 47 8.61 6.88 -5.04
CA GLY A 47 9.47 8.01 -5.44
C GLY A 47 10.75 7.55 -6.11
N GLY A 48 11.77 8.38 -6.07
CA GLY A 48 13.06 8.09 -6.69
C GLY A 48 14.03 7.28 -5.86
N PHE A 49 13.69 6.91 -4.62
CA PHE A 49 14.66 6.27 -3.75
C PHE A 49 14.95 4.79 -4.07
N LEU A 50 14.19 4.20 -4.98
CA LEU A 50 14.52 2.89 -5.55
C LEU A 50 15.53 3.00 -6.70
N GLY A 51 15.98 4.20 -7.04
CA GLY A 51 16.97 4.45 -8.08
C GLY A 51 16.42 4.47 -9.50
N VAL A 52 15.11 4.43 -9.68
CA VAL A 52 14.46 4.32 -11.00
C VAL A 52 13.38 5.39 -11.21
N GLY A 53 13.47 6.53 -10.54
CA GLY A 53 12.46 7.56 -10.61
C GLY A 53 11.20 7.18 -9.84
N SER A 54 10.12 7.95 -10.03
CA SER A 54 8.84 7.68 -9.37
C SER A 54 8.27 6.36 -9.86
N ARG A 55 7.92 5.49 -8.92
CA ARG A 55 7.45 4.15 -9.21
C ARG A 55 6.30 3.79 -8.29
N LYS A 56 5.21 3.30 -8.86
CA LYS A 56 4.03 2.89 -8.13
C LYS A 56 3.90 1.37 -8.15
N ILE A 57 3.70 0.80 -6.97
CA ILE A 57 3.57 -0.65 -6.79
C ILE A 57 2.28 -0.91 -6.01
N VAL A 58 1.56 -1.95 -6.39
CA VAL A 58 0.37 -2.39 -5.67
C VAL A 58 0.78 -3.41 -4.62
N VAL A 59 0.44 -3.14 -3.36
CA VAL A 59 0.71 -4.07 -2.26
C VAL A 59 -0.60 -4.54 -1.66
N ASP A 60 -0.63 -5.81 -1.23
CA ASP A 60 -1.80 -6.37 -0.58
C ASP A 60 -2.12 -5.61 0.70
N TRP A 61 -3.41 -5.42 0.96
CA TRP A 61 -3.84 -4.73 2.18
C TRP A 61 -3.29 -5.41 3.43
N GLY A 62 -3.21 -6.74 3.41
CA GLY A 62 -2.66 -7.54 4.51
C GLY A 62 -1.16 -7.35 4.75
N ALA A 63 -0.43 -6.73 3.82
CA ALA A 63 0.99 -6.41 4.00
C ALA A 63 1.21 -5.11 4.78
N LEU A 64 0.14 -4.38 5.06
CA LEU A 64 0.20 -3.10 5.77
C LEU A 64 -0.23 -3.27 7.23
N ARG A 65 0.42 -2.53 8.11
CA ARG A 65 0.07 -2.46 9.54
C ARG A 65 -0.28 -1.03 9.88
N PHE A 66 -1.44 -0.86 10.45
CA PHE A 66 -2.04 0.45 10.73
C PHE A 66 -2.05 0.81 12.21
N GLY A 67 -1.22 0.17 13.02
CA GLY A 67 -1.21 0.39 14.46
C GLY A 67 -1.00 1.84 14.89
N GLY A 68 -0.28 2.61 14.09
CA GLY A 68 -0.03 4.03 14.37
C GLY A 68 -0.99 4.99 13.68
N VAL A 69 -2.04 4.51 13.02
CA VAL A 69 -2.90 5.36 12.18
C VAL A 69 -3.70 6.38 12.99
N ALA A 70 -3.93 6.14 14.28
CA ALA A 70 -4.64 7.06 15.15
C ALA A 70 -3.92 8.41 15.32
N ASN A 71 -2.62 8.45 15.10
CA ASN A 71 -1.82 9.66 15.14
C ASN A 71 -1.37 10.02 13.74
N LYS A 72 -1.65 11.25 13.32
CA LYS A 72 -1.28 11.72 11.97
C LYS A 72 0.21 11.68 11.69
N ARG A 73 1.04 11.68 12.72
CA ARG A 73 2.51 11.63 12.57
C ARG A 73 3.05 10.21 12.44
N ASP A 74 2.25 9.24 12.82
CA ASP A 74 2.70 7.86 12.77
C ASP A 74 2.65 7.33 11.35
N SER A 75 3.67 6.60 10.99
CA SER A 75 3.76 5.97 9.68
C SER A 75 2.99 4.64 9.67
N ILE A 76 2.58 4.25 8.48
CA ILE A 76 2.05 2.92 8.24
C ILE A 76 3.23 2.00 7.96
N THR A 77 3.24 0.81 8.54
CA THR A 77 4.32 -0.15 8.36
C THR A 77 4.00 -1.12 7.23
N LEU A 78 4.93 -1.26 6.29
CA LEU A 78 4.85 -2.23 5.21
C LEU A 78 5.76 -3.41 5.55
N GLU A 79 5.20 -4.62 5.54
CA GLU A 79 5.94 -5.84 5.87
C GLU A 79 6.64 -6.45 4.65
N LEU A 80 7.36 -5.61 3.92
CA LEU A 80 8.12 -6.00 2.73
C LEU A 80 9.46 -5.29 2.74
N THR A 81 10.45 -5.91 2.12
CA THR A 81 11.78 -5.29 1.97
C THR A 81 11.83 -4.45 0.71
N LYS A 82 12.81 -3.55 0.65
CA LYS A 82 13.08 -2.79 -0.57
C LYS A 82 13.36 -3.69 -1.76
N ALA A 83 14.06 -4.79 -1.55
CA ALA A 83 14.38 -5.74 -2.62
C ALA A 83 13.12 -6.40 -3.19
N GLN A 84 12.18 -6.78 -2.32
CA GLN A 84 10.91 -7.36 -2.76
C GLN A 84 10.10 -6.35 -3.56
N VAL A 85 10.05 -5.11 -3.10
CA VAL A 85 9.33 -4.04 -3.79
C VAL A 85 9.99 -3.71 -5.13
N ALA A 86 11.31 -3.62 -5.18
CA ALA A 86 12.03 -3.31 -6.41
C ALA A 86 11.83 -4.36 -7.50
N ALA A 87 11.59 -5.60 -7.11
CA ALA A 87 11.34 -6.71 -8.05
C ALA A 87 9.90 -6.74 -8.56
N ALA A 88 8.98 -6.00 -7.96
CA ALA A 88 7.57 -6.02 -8.36
C ALA A 88 7.34 -5.19 -9.62
N PRO A 89 6.35 -5.58 -10.45
CA PRO A 89 5.98 -4.77 -11.61
C PRO A 89 5.37 -3.45 -11.20
N GLU A 90 5.59 -2.42 -12.00
CA GLU A 90 4.95 -1.12 -11.79
C GLU A 90 3.44 -1.21 -12.04
N TYR A 91 2.67 -0.53 -11.21
CA TYR A 91 1.23 -0.40 -11.39
C TYR A 91 0.92 0.42 -12.65
N LYS A 92 0.04 -0.11 -13.48
CA LYS A 92 -0.48 0.58 -14.65
C LYS A 92 -2.00 0.47 -14.64
N GLU A 93 -2.67 1.60 -14.86
CA GLU A 93 -4.11 1.59 -15.08
C GLU A 93 -4.43 0.82 -16.38
N ASP A 94 -5.63 0.30 -16.48
CA ASP A 94 -6.11 -0.43 -17.65
C ASP A 94 -5.35 -1.74 -17.95
N ALA A 95 -4.55 -2.20 -16.99
CA ALA A 95 -3.87 -3.48 -17.04
C ALA A 95 -4.33 -4.34 -15.87
N PRO A 96 -4.15 -5.67 -15.94
CA PRO A 96 -4.42 -6.51 -14.78
C PRO A 96 -3.62 -6.04 -13.56
N VAL A 97 -4.28 -6.02 -12.41
CA VAL A 97 -3.63 -5.62 -11.17
C VAL A 97 -2.80 -6.78 -10.63
N ILE A 98 -1.52 -6.55 -10.48
CA ILE A 98 -0.61 -7.54 -9.89
C ILE A 98 -0.24 -7.06 -8.50
N VAL A 99 -0.62 -7.84 -7.49
CA VAL A 99 -0.52 -7.48 -6.09
C VAL A 99 0.69 -8.16 -5.45
N LEU A 100 1.53 -7.38 -4.80
CA LEU A 100 2.63 -7.89 -4.00
C LEU A 100 2.11 -8.24 -2.61
N GLY A 101 2.03 -9.52 -2.30
CA GLY A 101 1.51 -10.01 -1.02
C GLY A 101 2.52 -9.91 0.11
N ALA A 102 2.04 -10.15 1.35
CA ALA A 102 2.84 -10.04 2.56
C ALA A 102 4.07 -10.96 2.58
N ALA A 103 4.03 -12.06 1.83
CA ALA A 103 5.17 -12.97 1.69
C ALA A 103 6.12 -12.57 0.56
N GLY A 104 5.92 -11.42 -0.07
CA GLY A 104 6.68 -10.98 -1.23
C GLY A 104 6.33 -11.69 -2.53
N ARG A 105 5.21 -12.41 -2.56
CA ARG A 105 4.74 -13.12 -3.75
C ARG A 105 3.86 -12.22 -4.59
N LEU A 106 4.01 -12.32 -5.90
CA LEU A 106 3.15 -11.63 -6.85
C LEU A 106 1.93 -12.49 -7.15
N GLN A 107 0.74 -11.88 -7.08
CA GLN A 107 -0.51 -12.56 -7.38
C GLN A 107 -1.33 -11.70 -8.32
N PRO A 108 -1.76 -12.24 -9.47
CA PRO A 108 -2.77 -11.56 -10.27
C PRO A 108 -4.09 -11.56 -9.51
N TRP A 109 -4.82 -10.48 -9.65
CA TRP A 109 -6.10 -10.34 -8.97
C TRP A 109 -7.21 -10.87 -9.88
N ASP A 110 -7.85 -11.94 -9.44
CA ASP A 110 -8.89 -12.61 -10.19
C ASP A 110 -10.26 -12.24 -9.60
N PHE A 111 -11.09 -11.59 -10.41
CA PHE A 111 -12.42 -11.15 -10.02
C PHE A 111 -13.53 -12.13 -10.37
N ASP A 112 -13.25 -13.14 -11.17
CA ASP A 112 -14.27 -13.95 -11.80
C ASP A 112 -14.62 -15.20 -11.00
N ARG A 113 -14.48 -15.14 -9.73
CA ARG A 113 -14.83 -16.24 -8.84
C ARG A 113 -16.12 -15.98 -8.07
#